data_e65196ec7347db50dcd7da63ca8ae02b
#
_entry.id   e65196ec7347db50dcd7da63ca8ae02b
#
_cell.length_a   1.000
_cell.length_b   1.000
_cell.length_c   1.000
_cell.angle_alpha   90.00
_cell.angle_beta   90.00
_cell.angle_gamma   90.00
#
_symmetry.space_group_name_H-M   'P 1'
#
loop_
_entity.id
_entity.type
_entity.pdbx_description
1 polymer ?
#
loop_
_entity_poly.entity_id
_entity_poly.type
_entity_poly.pdbx_seq_one_letter_code
_entity_poly.pdbx_strand_id
1 'polypeptide(L)'
;CIRDSFMTCAGRTMPDNIRLWARRNLAVARSHEVSPEERRHAQRALSIMMNIQWKSNYFESIDPDEARRILDEELYGMERVKQRIIETIIQINRTHTLPAYGILLIGPAGTGKSQIAYAIARILKLPWTTLDMSSINDPEQLTGSSRVYANAKPGIIMEAFSMAGESNLVFIINELDKAASG
;
A
#
# COMPACT_ATOMS: atom_id res chain seq x y z
N CYS A 1 9.73 23.93 -13.19
CA CYS A 1 10.45 22.67 -12.95
C CYS A 1 9.44 21.51 -12.88
N ILE A 2 9.78 20.30 -13.38
CA ILE A 2 8.92 19.12 -13.39
C ILE A 2 8.34 18.82 -11.99
N ARG A 3 9.13 19.01 -10.93
CA ARG A 3 8.71 18.79 -9.53
C ARG A 3 7.63 19.77 -9.06
N ASP A 4 7.66 20.99 -9.52
CA ASP A 4 6.63 22.00 -9.18
C ASP A 4 5.32 21.68 -9.90
N SER A 5 5.41 21.29 -11.15
CA SER A 5 4.25 20.83 -11.94
C SER A 5 3.62 19.60 -11.30
N PHE A 6 4.42 18.62 -10.83
CA PHE A 6 3.94 17.47 -10.11
C PHE A 6 3.17 17.87 -8.84
N MET A 7 3.73 18.76 -8.01
CA MET A 7 3.05 19.23 -6.80
C MET A 7 1.73 19.94 -7.09
N THR A 8 1.65 20.63 -8.21
CA THR A 8 0.42 21.30 -8.65
C THR A 8 -0.62 20.29 -9.14
N CYS A 9 -0.22 19.28 -9.92
CA CYS A 9 -1.12 18.29 -10.49
C CYS A 9 -1.57 17.24 -9.45
N ALA A 10 -0.65 16.71 -8.64
CA ALA A 10 -0.93 15.69 -7.64
C ALA A 10 -1.50 16.26 -6.33
N GLY A 11 -1.39 17.55 -6.10
CA GLY A 11 -1.76 18.20 -4.84
C GLY A 11 -3.24 18.09 -4.47
N ARG A 12 -4.12 17.77 -5.42
CA ARG A 12 -5.56 17.61 -5.17
C ARG A 12 -5.92 16.22 -4.63
N THR A 13 -5.18 15.20 -5.00
CA THR A 13 -5.46 13.80 -4.65
C THR A 13 -4.51 13.26 -3.58
N MET A 14 -3.40 13.93 -3.37
CA MET A 14 -2.40 13.58 -2.36
C MET A 14 -2.91 13.92 -0.94
N PRO A 15 -2.81 13.01 0.04
CA PRO A 15 -3.15 13.29 1.43
C PRO A 15 -2.37 14.49 2.00
N ASP A 16 -2.98 15.26 2.90
CA ASP A 16 -2.41 16.52 3.41
C ASP A 16 -1.07 16.34 4.12
N ASN A 17 -0.91 15.29 4.92
CA ASN A 17 0.33 14.95 5.59
C ASN A 17 1.45 14.64 4.58
N ILE A 18 1.16 13.90 3.52
CA ILE A 18 2.11 13.57 2.46
C ILE A 18 2.45 14.82 1.66
N ARG A 19 1.47 15.68 1.38
CA ARG A 19 1.67 16.97 0.69
C ARG A 19 2.61 17.88 1.47
N LEU A 20 2.40 17.99 2.79
CA LEU A 20 3.27 18.77 3.66
C LEU A 20 4.70 18.22 3.65
N TRP A 21 4.84 16.90 3.73
CA TRP A 21 6.13 16.24 3.69
C TRP A 21 6.85 16.40 2.35
N ALA A 22 6.10 16.31 1.24
CA ALA A 22 6.63 16.58 -0.10
C ALA A 22 7.16 18.01 -0.23
N ARG A 23 6.43 19.02 0.28
CA ARG A 23 6.89 20.43 0.29
C ARG A 23 8.17 20.61 1.08
N ARG A 24 8.28 19.98 2.27
CA ARG A 24 9.50 20.03 3.08
C ARG A 24 10.70 19.41 2.34
N ASN A 25 10.53 18.24 1.74
CA ASN A 25 11.60 17.62 0.96
C ASN A 25 11.97 18.44 -0.28
N LEU A 26 11.02 19.13 -0.91
CA LEU A 26 11.30 20.01 -2.03
C LEU A 26 12.14 21.24 -1.61
N ALA A 27 11.84 21.82 -0.45
CA ALA A 27 12.63 22.92 0.11
C ALA A 27 14.07 22.47 0.40
N VAL A 28 14.25 21.32 1.07
CA VAL A 28 15.58 20.75 1.35
C VAL A 28 16.34 20.43 0.05
N ALA A 29 15.68 19.83 -0.95
CA ALA A 29 16.31 19.50 -2.23
C ALA A 29 16.80 20.73 -3.03
N ARG A 30 16.22 21.91 -2.77
CA ARG A 30 16.58 23.21 -3.38
C ARG A 30 17.57 24.01 -2.56
N SER A 31 17.69 23.74 -1.28
CA SER A 31 18.58 24.50 -0.40
C SER A 31 20.05 24.24 -0.74
N HIS A 32 20.83 25.29 -0.75
CA HIS A 32 22.29 25.22 -0.85
C HIS A 32 22.98 25.16 0.52
N GLU A 33 22.24 25.38 1.61
CA GLU A 33 22.74 25.43 2.98
C GLU A 33 22.78 24.05 3.66
N VAL A 34 22.09 23.05 3.08
CA VAL A 34 22.07 21.68 3.61
C VAL A 34 23.19 20.82 3.02
N SER A 35 23.57 19.78 3.74
CA SER A 35 24.59 18.83 3.30
C SER A 35 24.21 18.16 1.97
N PRO A 36 25.21 17.74 1.15
CA PRO A 36 24.94 16.98 -0.07
C PRO A 36 24.18 15.68 0.17
N GLU A 37 24.35 15.07 1.34
CA GLU A 37 23.63 13.85 1.75
C GLU A 37 22.15 14.12 2.00
N GLU A 38 21.83 15.12 2.82
CA GLU A 38 20.43 15.52 3.05
C GLU A 38 19.71 15.87 1.77
N ARG A 39 20.39 16.56 0.86
CA ARG A 39 19.84 16.88 -0.45
C ARG A 39 19.53 15.63 -1.26
N ARG A 40 20.44 14.64 -1.28
CA ARG A 40 20.22 13.36 -1.98
C ARG A 40 19.05 12.58 -1.36
N HIS A 41 18.92 12.54 -0.02
CA HIS A 41 17.80 11.90 0.65
C HIS A 41 16.46 12.58 0.30
N ALA A 42 16.42 13.90 0.30
CA ALA A 42 15.23 14.65 -0.09
C ALA A 42 14.85 14.40 -1.55
N GLN A 43 15.84 14.35 -2.46
CA GLN A 43 15.62 14.05 -3.87
C GLN A 43 15.10 12.63 -4.09
N ARG A 44 15.64 11.64 -3.37
CA ARG A 44 15.17 10.25 -3.41
C ARG A 44 13.74 10.13 -2.92
N ALA A 45 13.41 10.75 -1.79
CA ALA A 45 12.06 10.78 -1.26
C ALA A 45 11.06 11.39 -2.26
N LEU A 46 11.41 12.50 -2.88
CA LEU A 46 10.58 13.11 -3.94
C LEU A 46 10.43 12.20 -5.15
N SER A 47 11.49 11.52 -5.58
CA SER A 47 11.43 10.58 -6.70
C SER A 47 10.44 9.44 -6.44
N ILE A 48 10.47 8.86 -5.23
CA ILE A 48 9.51 7.82 -4.83
C ILE A 48 8.07 8.34 -4.90
N MET A 49 7.81 9.52 -4.33
CA MET A 49 6.46 10.13 -4.36
C MET A 49 5.98 10.45 -5.77
N MET A 50 6.88 10.87 -6.66
CA MET A 50 6.55 11.18 -8.05
C MET A 50 6.24 9.94 -8.89
N ASN A 51 6.75 8.77 -8.51
CA ASN A 51 6.47 7.50 -9.18
C ASN A 51 5.12 6.90 -8.77
N ILE A 52 4.47 7.44 -7.73
CA ILE A 52 3.18 6.98 -7.25
C ILE A 52 2.07 7.83 -7.87
N GLN A 53 1.12 7.19 -8.53
CA GLN A 53 -0.11 7.84 -8.96
C GLN A 53 -1.05 7.98 -7.76
N TRP A 54 -1.17 9.19 -7.24
CA TRP A 54 -2.04 9.50 -6.10
C TRP A 54 -3.49 9.55 -6.52
N LYS A 55 -4.26 8.54 -6.13
CA LYS A 55 -5.69 8.43 -6.38
C LYS A 55 -6.48 9.06 -5.24
N SER A 56 -7.71 9.49 -5.53
CA SER A 56 -8.62 10.00 -4.49
C SER A 56 -9.00 8.87 -3.53
N ASN A 57 -9.46 9.25 -2.33
CA ASN A 57 -9.97 8.29 -1.35
C ASN A 57 -11.35 7.71 -1.74
N TYR A 58 -11.97 8.23 -2.79
CA TYR A 58 -13.25 7.74 -3.28
C TYR A 58 -13.05 6.41 -4.04
N PHE A 59 -13.79 5.42 -3.62
CA PHE A 59 -13.83 4.11 -4.25
C PHE A 59 -15.16 3.93 -4.99
N GLU A 60 -15.09 3.54 -6.25
CA GLU A 60 -16.30 3.26 -7.04
C GLU A 60 -17.02 2.03 -6.48
N SER A 61 -18.34 2.01 -6.63
CA SER A 61 -19.14 0.88 -6.20
C SER A 61 -18.79 -0.38 -6.99
N ILE A 62 -18.68 -1.48 -6.27
CA ILE A 62 -18.41 -2.82 -6.81
C ILE A 62 -19.74 -3.55 -6.85
N ASP A 63 -20.07 -4.18 -7.98
CA ASP A 63 -21.24 -5.05 -8.07
C ASP A 63 -21.07 -6.29 -7.19
N PRO A 64 -21.92 -6.50 -6.16
CA PRO A 64 -21.81 -7.66 -5.29
C PRO A 64 -22.02 -9.00 -6.03
N ASP A 65 -22.84 -9.02 -7.07
CA ASP A 65 -23.11 -10.23 -7.85
C ASP A 65 -21.90 -10.61 -8.69
N GLU A 66 -21.24 -9.63 -9.29
CA GLU A 66 -19.96 -9.84 -9.99
C GLU A 66 -18.86 -10.29 -9.02
N ALA A 67 -18.77 -9.69 -7.85
CA ALA A 67 -17.83 -10.10 -6.81
C ALA A 67 -18.10 -11.57 -6.37
N ARG A 68 -19.36 -11.95 -6.19
CA ARG A 68 -19.74 -13.31 -5.85
C ARG A 68 -19.34 -14.29 -6.95
N ARG A 69 -19.57 -13.94 -8.20
CA ARG A 69 -19.17 -14.75 -9.35
C ARG A 69 -17.65 -15.01 -9.36
N ILE A 70 -16.85 -13.98 -9.14
CA ILE A 70 -15.39 -14.11 -9.06
C ILE A 70 -14.98 -15.05 -7.92
N LEU A 71 -15.59 -14.89 -6.74
CA LEU A 71 -15.31 -15.75 -5.59
C LEU A 71 -15.67 -17.22 -5.85
N ASP A 72 -16.76 -17.47 -6.55
CA ASP A 72 -17.19 -18.84 -6.89
C ASP A 72 -16.30 -19.48 -7.96
N GLU A 73 -15.75 -18.68 -8.88
CA GLU A 73 -14.75 -19.14 -9.86
C GLU A 73 -13.40 -19.48 -9.21
N GLU A 74 -12.93 -18.64 -8.28
CA GLU A 74 -11.59 -18.76 -7.70
C GLU A 74 -11.52 -19.70 -6.50
N LEU A 75 -12.64 -19.88 -5.78
CA LEU A 75 -12.67 -20.56 -4.50
C LEU A 75 -13.71 -21.69 -4.49
N TYR A 76 -13.27 -22.88 -4.15
CA TYR A 76 -14.17 -23.99 -3.92
C TYR A 76 -14.67 -24.01 -2.47
N GLY A 77 -15.99 -24.02 -2.25
CA GLY A 77 -16.60 -23.96 -0.92
C GLY A 77 -16.34 -22.62 -0.21
N MET A 78 -15.98 -22.67 1.07
CA MET A 78 -15.64 -21.49 1.90
C MET A 78 -16.75 -20.45 2.01
N GLU A 79 -18.01 -20.87 2.12
CA GLU A 79 -19.18 -19.97 2.11
C GLU A 79 -19.10 -18.86 3.15
N ARG A 80 -18.59 -19.15 4.35
CA ARG A 80 -18.43 -18.14 5.42
C ARG A 80 -17.42 -17.05 5.02
N VAL A 81 -16.33 -17.43 4.37
CA VAL A 81 -15.31 -16.48 3.90
C VAL A 81 -15.87 -15.63 2.77
N LYS A 82 -16.52 -16.24 1.80
CA LYS A 82 -17.17 -15.53 0.68
C LYS A 82 -18.21 -14.54 1.21
N GLN A 83 -19.04 -14.96 2.14
CA GLN A 83 -20.04 -14.08 2.77
C GLN A 83 -19.38 -12.89 3.45
N ARG A 84 -18.30 -13.09 4.20
CA ARG A 84 -17.57 -11.99 4.86
C ARG A 84 -16.96 -11.01 3.87
N ILE A 85 -16.44 -11.49 2.75
CA ILE A 85 -15.92 -10.65 1.69
C ILE A 85 -17.04 -9.81 1.07
N ILE A 86 -18.19 -10.41 0.77
CA ILE A 86 -19.35 -9.68 0.22
C ILE A 86 -19.85 -8.60 1.20
N GLU A 87 -19.92 -8.89 2.48
CA GLU A 87 -20.27 -7.89 3.51
C GLU A 87 -19.30 -6.70 3.52
N THR A 88 -18.00 -6.98 3.37
CA THR A 88 -16.98 -5.94 3.27
C THR A 88 -17.17 -5.09 2.00
N ILE A 89 -17.51 -5.71 0.88
CA ILE A 89 -17.81 -5.00 -0.38
C ILE A 89 -19.04 -4.11 -0.22
N ILE A 90 -20.10 -4.60 0.40
CA ILE A 90 -21.30 -3.80 0.70
C ILE A 90 -20.93 -2.59 1.57
N GLN A 91 -20.05 -2.76 2.55
CA GLN A 91 -19.56 -1.65 3.37
C GLN A 91 -18.79 -0.63 2.54
N ILE A 92 -17.88 -1.07 1.65
CA ILE A 92 -17.14 -0.21 0.73
C ILE A 92 -18.13 0.59 -0.14
N ASN A 93 -19.15 -0.06 -0.69
CA ASN A 93 -20.16 0.58 -1.50
C ASN A 93 -20.97 1.66 -0.75
N ARG A 94 -21.18 1.47 0.54
CA ARG A 94 -21.90 2.44 1.39
C ARG A 94 -21.05 3.64 1.77
N THR A 95 -19.77 3.43 2.01
CA THR A 95 -18.85 4.47 2.49
C THR A 95 -18.02 5.09 1.37
N HIS A 96 -17.95 4.44 0.21
CA HIS A 96 -17.06 4.75 -0.90
C HIS A 96 -15.58 4.86 -0.49
N THR A 97 -15.20 4.18 0.62
CA THR A 97 -13.83 4.14 1.12
C THR A 97 -13.43 2.71 1.44
N LEU A 98 -12.16 2.42 1.25
CA LEU A 98 -11.60 1.14 1.71
C LEU A 98 -11.60 1.11 3.25
N PRO A 99 -11.92 -0.05 3.87
CA PRO A 99 -11.89 -0.15 5.33
C PRO A 99 -10.46 0.05 5.85
N ALA A 100 -10.35 0.68 7.00
CA ALA A 100 -9.07 0.90 7.67
C ALA A 100 -8.50 -0.36 8.37
N TYR A 101 -9.19 -1.48 8.29
CA TYR A 101 -8.80 -2.77 8.88
C TYR A 101 -8.57 -3.82 7.79
N GLY A 102 -7.74 -4.80 8.11
CA GLY A 102 -7.48 -5.95 7.24
C GLY A 102 -8.41 -7.14 7.52
N ILE A 103 -8.36 -8.13 6.65
CA ILE A 103 -8.98 -9.45 6.86
C ILE A 103 -7.89 -10.40 7.34
N LEU A 104 -8.08 -10.98 8.52
CA LEU A 104 -7.19 -12.01 9.07
C LEU A 104 -7.71 -13.39 8.70
N LEU A 105 -6.90 -14.16 7.97
CA LEU A 105 -7.19 -15.52 7.56
C LEU A 105 -6.37 -16.50 8.42
N ILE A 106 -7.05 -17.32 9.20
CA ILE A 106 -6.43 -18.33 10.08
C ILE A 106 -6.80 -19.71 9.58
N GLY A 107 -5.81 -20.60 9.47
CA GLY A 107 -6.02 -21.99 9.07
C GLY A 107 -4.72 -22.71 8.71
N PRO A 108 -4.76 -24.04 8.54
CA PRO A 108 -3.61 -24.84 8.16
C PRO A 108 -3.00 -24.42 6.83
N ALA A 109 -1.76 -24.83 6.57
CA ALA A 109 -1.16 -24.67 5.26
C ALA A 109 -1.96 -25.39 4.16
N GLY A 110 -1.99 -24.86 2.96
CA GLY A 110 -2.68 -25.48 1.82
C GLY A 110 -4.21 -25.32 1.79
N THR A 111 -4.80 -24.53 2.69
CA THR A 111 -6.27 -24.30 2.73
C THR A 111 -6.75 -23.17 1.79
N GLY A 112 -5.92 -22.67 0.90
CA GLY A 112 -6.31 -21.67 -0.09
C GLY A 112 -6.32 -20.22 0.41
N LYS A 113 -5.69 -19.91 1.55
CA LYS A 113 -5.62 -18.54 2.10
C LYS A 113 -5.07 -17.51 1.09
N SER A 114 -4.01 -17.86 0.40
CA SER A 114 -3.42 -16.98 -0.62
C SER A 114 -4.36 -16.77 -1.80
N GLN A 115 -5.11 -17.81 -2.19
CA GLN A 115 -6.09 -17.71 -3.28
C GLN A 115 -7.22 -16.74 -2.93
N ILE A 116 -7.66 -16.71 -1.66
CA ILE A 116 -8.63 -15.74 -1.15
C ILE A 116 -8.11 -14.32 -1.35
N ALA A 117 -6.86 -14.07 -0.99
CA ALA A 117 -6.25 -12.76 -1.10
C ALA A 117 -6.16 -12.28 -2.56
N TYR A 118 -5.79 -13.17 -3.49
CA TYR A 118 -5.77 -12.87 -4.92
C TYR A 118 -7.17 -12.59 -5.48
N ALA A 119 -8.18 -13.34 -5.05
CA ALA A 119 -9.56 -13.11 -5.45
C ALA A 119 -10.05 -11.72 -4.99
N ILE A 120 -9.73 -11.31 -3.77
CA ILE A 120 -10.05 -9.96 -3.25
C ILE A 120 -9.36 -8.88 -4.09
N ALA A 121 -8.09 -9.03 -4.41
CA ALA A 121 -7.36 -8.06 -5.24
C ALA A 121 -7.98 -7.95 -6.65
N ARG A 122 -8.39 -9.06 -7.24
CA ARG A 122 -9.10 -9.10 -8.53
C ARG A 122 -10.44 -8.37 -8.47
N ILE A 123 -11.24 -8.59 -7.42
CA ILE A 123 -12.53 -7.91 -7.22
C ILE A 123 -12.35 -6.41 -7.07
N LEU A 124 -11.38 -5.99 -6.27
CA LEU A 124 -11.07 -4.57 -6.02
C LEU A 124 -10.39 -3.89 -7.23
N LYS A 125 -9.91 -4.67 -8.20
CA LYS A 125 -9.14 -4.18 -9.38
C LYS A 125 -7.93 -3.34 -8.95
N LEU A 126 -7.27 -3.76 -7.87
CA LEU A 126 -6.08 -3.11 -7.33
C LEU A 126 -4.85 -3.98 -7.57
N PRO A 127 -3.68 -3.36 -7.74
CA PRO A 127 -2.41 -4.08 -7.66
C PRO A 127 -2.22 -4.66 -6.27
N TRP A 128 -1.45 -5.73 -6.16
CA TRP A 128 -1.16 -6.40 -4.90
C TRP A 128 0.32 -6.70 -4.76
N THR A 129 0.75 -6.82 -3.52
CA THR A 129 2.10 -7.29 -3.16
C THR A 129 2.04 -8.23 -1.97
N THR A 130 3.04 -9.06 -1.83
CA THR A 130 3.17 -9.99 -0.70
C THR A 130 4.30 -9.53 0.23
N LEU A 131 4.03 -9.61 1.54
CA LEU A 131 5.03 -9.46 2.59
C LEU A 131 5.13 -10.79 3.35
N ASP A 132 6.31 -11.39 3.37
CA ASP A 132 6.58 -12.59 4.13
C ASP A 132 7.24 -12.22 5.45
N MET A 133 6.47 -12.30 6.54
CA MET A 133 6.93 -11.90 7.88
C MET A 133 8.00 -12.83 8.44
N SER A 134 8.12 -14.06 7.92
CA SER A 134 9.20 -14.96 8.33
C SER A 134 10.59 -14.50 7.91
N SER A 135 10.67 -13.69 6.87
CA SER A 135 11.92 -13.12 6.35
C SER A 135 12.31 -11.78 6.98
N ILE A 136 11.41 -11.18 7.78
CA ILE A 136 11.60 -9.85 8.39
C ILE A 136 12.09 -10.02 9.82
N ASN A 137 13.35 -9.63 10.05
CA ASN A 137 13.99 -9.73 11.36
C ASN A 137 14.08 -8.38 12.08
N ASP A 138 13.86 -7.27 11.39
CA ASP A 138 14.00 -5.93 11.90
C ASP A 138 12.84 -5.04 11.40
N PRO A 139 12.14 -4.32 12.29
CA PRO A 139 11.10 -3.37 11.90
C PRO A 139 11.56 -2.32 10.88
N GLU A 140 12.83 -1.94 10.88
CA GLU A 140 13.39 -1.01 9.89
C GLU A 140 13.32 -1.55 8.45
N GLN A 141 13.27 -2.86 8.26
CA GLN A 141 13.05 -3.45 6.93
C GLN A 141 11.67 -3.08 6.36
N LEU A 142 10.66 -2.93 7.21
CA LEU A 142 9.31 -2.52 6.81
C LEU A 142 9.20 -1.01 6.59
N THR A 143 9.70 -0.22 7.54
CA THR A 143 9.49 1.23 7.61
C THR A 143 10.59 2.05 6.97
N GLY A 144 11.74 1.45 6.73
CA GLY A 144 12.95 2.13 6.28
C GLY A 144 13.85 2.57 7.43
N SER A 145 15.12 2.73 7.13
CA SER A 145 16.12 3.16 8.09
C SER A 145 16.08 4.65 8.36
N SER A 146 16.54 5.05 9.54
CA SER A 146 16.63 6.46 9.93
C SER A 146 17.49 7.25 8.94
N ARG A 147 17.04 8.46 8.59
CA ARG A 147 17.77 9.39 7.69
C ARG A 147 19.09 9.92 8.26
N VAL A 148 19.38 9.63 9.52
CA VAL A 148 20.66 9.98 10.17
C VAL A 148 21.82 9.20 9.53
N TYR A 149 21.54 8.05 8.94
CA TYR A 149 22.57 7.23 8.30
C TYR A 149 22.76 7.57 6.82
N ALA A 150 24.01 7.67 6.38
CA ALA A 150 24.35 7.96 4.98
C ALA A 150 23.74 6.96 3.98
N ASN A 151 23.54 5.71 4.41
CA ASN A 151 22.98 4.62 3.62
C ASN A 151 21.48 4.38 3.87
N ALA A 152 20.75 5.36 4.41
CA ALA A 152 19.33 5.23 4.68
C ALA A 152 18.55 4.79 3.43
N LYS A 153 17.73 3.75 3.58
CA LYS A 153 16.90 3.16 2.52
C LYS A 153 15.42 3.26 2.88
N PRO A 154 14.53 3.37 1.89
CA PRO A 154 13.11 3.20 2.13
C PRO A 154 12.82 1.77 2.58
N GLY A 155 11.75 1.58 3.36
CA GLY A 155 11.30 0.25 3.74
C GLY A 155 10.54 -0.46 2.62
N ILE A 156 10.33 -1.77 2.79
CA ILE A 156 9.64 -2.64 1.83
C ILE A 156 8.24 -2.11 1.50
N ILE A 157 7.54 -1.54 2.49
CA ILE A 157 6.19 -0.97 2.28
C ILE A 157 6.24 0.17 1.27
N MET A 158 7.15 1.11 1.41
CA MET A 158 7.28 2.24 0.50
C MET A 158 7.77 1.80 -0.88
N GLU A 159 8.69 0.84 -0.94
CA GLU A 159 9.13 0.24 -2.19
C GLU A 159 7.98 -0.43 -2.94
N ALA A 160 7.08 -1.12 -2.24
CA ALA A 160 5.89 -1.74 -2.83
C ALA A 160 4.98 -0.71 -3.51
N PHE A 161 4.70 0.43 -2.88
CA PHE A 161 3.94 1.52 -3.50
C PHE A 161 4.65 2.10 -4.74
N SER A 162 5.96 2.28 -4.65
CA SER A 162 6.76 2.78 -5.78
C SER A 162 6.77 1.81 -6.96
N MET A 163 6.85 0.50 -6.70
CA MET A 163 6.83 -0.54 -7.74
C MET A 163 5.43 -0.69 -8.35
N ALA A 164 4.38 -0.63 -7.55
CA ALA A 164 3.00 -0.67 -8.02
C ALA A 164 2.63 0.59 -8.82
N GLY A 165 3.29 1.71 -8.55
CA GLY A 165 3.01 2.99 -9.18
C GLY A 165 1.67 3.62 -8.79
N GLU A 166 0.99 3.08 -7.77
CA GLU A 166 -0.34 3.53 -7.32
C GLU A 166 -0.38 3.73 -5.80
N SER A 167 -1.22 4.66 -5.35
CA SER A 167 -1.44 4.92 -3.92
C SER A 167 -2.40 3.93 -3.25
N ASN A 168 -3.14 3.14 -4.02
CA ASN A 168 -4.03 2.09 -3.54
C ASN A 168 -3.42 0.72 -3.89
N LEU A 169 -3.17 -0.10 -2.87
CA LEU A 169 -2.45 -1.36 -3.00
C LEU A 169 -2.99 -2.37 -1.98
N VAL A 170 -3.19 -3.61 -2.41
CA VAL A 170 -3.52 -4.72 -1.53
C VAL A 170 -2.25 -5.35 -1.01
N PHE A 171 -2.04 -5.32 0.31
CA PHE A 171 -0.95 -6.04 0.97
C PHE A 171 -1.42 -7.40 1.44
N ILE A 172 -0.72 -8.45 0.99
CA ILE A 172 -0.93 -9.83 1.43
C ILE A 172 0.20 -10.18 2.38
N ILE A 173 -0.10 -10.22 3.67
CA ILE A 173 0.88 -10.49 4.72
C ILE A 173 0.83 -11.96 5.06
N ASN A 174 1.90 -12.69 4.72
CA ASN A 174 2.04 -14.11 5.00
C ASN A 174 2.82 -14.34 6.29
N GLU A 175 2.52 -15.47 6.96
CA GLU A 175 3.23 -15.96 8.14
C GLU A 175 3.37 -14.92 9.26
N LEU A 176 2.26 -14.19 9.52
CA LEU A 176 2.22 -13.15 10.54
C LEU A 176 2.57 -13.67 11.95
N ASP A 177 2.28 -14.93 12.23
CA ASP A 177 2.63 -15.62 13.46
C ASP A 177 4.15 -15.83 13.67
N LYS A 178 4.91 -15.73 12.60
CA LYS A 178 6.40 -15.83 12.64
C LYS A 178 7.10 -14.47 12.70
N ALA A 179 6.34 -13.37 12.73
CA ALA A 179 6.94 -12.07 12.95
C ALA A 179 7.72 -12.07 14.27
N ALA A 180 8.98 -11.61 14.23
CA ALA A 180 9.81 -11.53 15.43
C ALA A 180 9.10 -10.65 16.47
N SER A 181 8.89 -11.21 17.65
CA SER A 181 8.44 -10.45 18.82
C SER A 181 9.63 -9.62 19.30
N GLY A 182 9.71 -8.39 18.84
CA GLY A 182 10.66 -7.39 19.34
C GLY A 182 10.10 -6.63 20.52
#